data_b397698c2ade7af76264546d746f7bed
#
_entry.id   b397698c2ade7af76264546d746f7bed
#
_cell.length_a   1.000
_cell.length_b   1.000
_cell.length_c   1.000
_cell.angle_alpha   90.00
_cell.angle_beta   90.00
_cell.angle_gamma   90.00
#
_symmetry.space_group_name_H-M   'P 1'
#
loop_
_entity.id
_entity.type
_entity.pdbx_description
1 polymer ?
#
loop_
_entity_poly.entity_id
_entity_poly.type
_entity_poly.pdbx_seq_one_letter_code
_entity_poly.pdbx_strand_id
1 'polypeptide(L)'
;MPRRTLQETIDLGISRYLIEITDMKIKYLIQNKEYEFGPEERVRAAIYIELVEDYNYSPSRIDFEVQVPRRTPSDFADIVVYEGDERLTNYVVVESKRENCSDTEFNQAIEQGFGNANSLRSKYLIVDNFRQRQVYDIGTYPANERVANRIADVPINYGLVPTYRLLRGGKDDLRRVSFSELASVFQKCHNTLWSGGKVDPATAFDEMSKILFAKIQDERTTPNG
;
A
#
# COMPACT_ATOMS: atom_id res chain seq x y z
N MET A 1 -12.87 -10.44 2.35
CA MET A 1 -13.59 -9.69 3.40
C MET A 1 -13.23 -8.22 3.28
N PRO A 2 -14.13 -7.27 3.62
CA PRO A 2 -13.76 -5.86 3.68
C PRO A 2 -12.61 -5.67 4.68
N ARG A 3 -11.74 -4.68 4.44
CA ARG A 3 -10.67 -4.31 5.36
C ARG A 3 -11.28 -3.86 6.69
N ARG A 4 -10.76 -4.35 7.80
CA ARG A 4 -11.14 -3.87 9.15
C ARG A 4 -10.91 -2.37 9.26
N THR A 5 -11.65 -1.70 10.14
CA THR A 5 -11.37 -0.32 10.51
C THR A 5 -10.03 -0.23 11.25
N LEU A 6 -9.46 0.97 11.29
CA LEU A 6 -8.21 1.22 12.02
C LEU A 6 -8.32 0.81 13.49
N GLN A 7 -9.46 1.13 14.15
CA GLN A 7 -9.67 0.77 15.55
C GLN A 7 -9.81 -0.73 15.75
N GLU A 8 -10.63 -1.41 14.95
CA GLU A 8 -10.79 -2.87 15.01
C GLU A 8 -9.45 -3.59 14.82
N THR A 9 -8.58 -3.08 13.95
CA THR A 9 -7.25 -3.66 13.73
C THR A 9 -6.35 -3.47 14.95
N ILE A 10 -6.35 -2.29 15.56
CA ILE A 10 -5.60 -2.01 16.79
C ILE A 10 -6.08 -2.91 17.93
N ASP A 11 -7.41 -3.01 18.13
CA ASP A 11 -7.99 -3.86 19.17
C ASP A 11 -7.63 -5.34 18.98
N LEU A 12 -7.58 -5.79 17.73
CA LEU A 12 -7.07 -7.14 17.38
C LEU A 12 -5.62 -7.30 17.81
N GLY A 13 -4.74 -6.35 17.49
CA GLY A 13 -3.33 -6.41 17.86
C GLY A 13 -3.09 -6.48 19.37
N ILE A 14 -3.89 -5.74 20.15
CA ILE A 14 -3.86 -5.81 21.61
C ILE A 14 -4.31 -7.21 22.07
N SER A 15 -5.43 -7.72 21.54
CA SER A 15 -5.96 -9.04 21.90
C SER A 15 -5.02 -10.20 21.55
N ARG A 16 -4.18 -10.02 20.54
CA ARG A 16 -3.17 -10.98 20.07
C ARG A 16 -1.81 -10.83 20.74
N TYR A 17 -1.66 -9.90 21.70
CA TYR A 17 -0.40 -9.59 22.35
C TYR A 17 0.73 -9.21 21.36
N LEU A 18 0.38 -8.55 20.27
CA LEU A 18 1.33 -7.99 19.32
C LEU A 18 1.82 -6.61 19.75
N ILE A 19 0.90 -5.83 20.31
CA ILE A 19 1.13 -4.47 20.81
C ILE A 19 0.50 -4.27 22.18
N GLU A 20 1.06 -3.30 22.90
CA GLU A 20 0.50 -2.74 24.13
C GLU A 20 0.47 -1.22 23.99
N ILE A 21 -0.63 -0.59 24.42
CA ILE A 21 -0.78 0.86 24.42
C ILE A 21 -0.97 1.33 25.85
N THR A 22 -0.10 2.24 26.29
CA THR A 22 -0.14 2.81 27.64
C THR A 22 0.05 4.32 27.53
N ASP A 23 -0.96 5.09 27.97
CA ASP A 23 -0.99 6.54 27.84
C ASP A 23 -0.85 7.00 26.38
N MET A 24 0.26 7.67 26.04
CA MET A 24 0.56 8.20 24.72
C MET A 24 1.60 7.36 23.97
N LYS A 25 1.86 6.13 24.41
CA LYS A 25 2.91 5.27 23.86
C LYS A 25 2.35 3.93 23.40
N ILE A 26 2.97 3.40 22.36
CA ILE A 26 2.75 2.05 21.88
C ILE A 26 4.04 1.25 22.01
N LYS A 27 3.92 0.02 22.48
CA LYS A 27 5.00 -0.96 22.52
C LYS A 27 4.69 -2.14 21.61
N TYR A 28 5.61 -2.43 20.70
CA TYR A 28 5.60 -3.64 19.88
C TYR A 28 6.28 -4.75 20.67
N LEU A 29 5.48 -5.70 21.16
CA LEU A 29 5.94 -6.65 22.19
C LEU A 29 7.01 -7.61 21.69
N ILE A 30 6.91 -8.08 20.44
CA ILE A 30 7.87 -9.03 19.86
C ILE A 30 9.21 -8.35 19.54
N GLN A 31 9.18 -7.13 19.02
CA GLN A 31 10.38 -6.37 18.68
C GLN A 31 10.98 -5.64 19.90
N ASN A 32 10.22 -5.56 20.98
CA ASN A 32 10.56 -4.78 22.19
C ASN A 32 10.94 -3.33 21.87
N LYS A 33 10.18 -2.68 20.94
CA LYS A 33 10.33 -1.28 20.54
C LYS A 33 9.14 -0.46 21.03
N GLU A 34 9.38 0.78 21.41
CA GLU A 34 8.38 1.71 21.94
C GLU A 34 8.43 3.02 21.18
N TYR A 35 7.26 3.57 20.84
CA TYR A 35 7.12 4.84 20.12
C TYR A 35 5.98 5.68 20.69
N GLU A 36 5.98 6.98 20.39
CA GLU A 36 4.86 7.87 20.67
C GLU A 36 3.65 7.47 19.80
N PHE A 37 2.49 7.25 20.42
CA PHE A 37 1.28 6.78 19.74
C PHE A 37 0.53 7.92 19.06
N GLY A 38 1.18 8.54 18.07
CA GLY A 38 0.60 9.58 17.21
C GLY A 38 -0.21 9.04 16.04
N PRO A 39 -0.82 9.93 15.21
CA PRO A 39 -1.68 9.52 14.09
C PRO A 39 -0.99 8.64 13.03
N GLU A 40 0.27 8.87 12.74
CA GLU A 40 1.06 8.08 11.78
C GLU A 40 1.44 6.73 12.39
N GLU A 41 1.87 6.72 13.65
CA GLU A 41 2.19 5.49 14.38
C GLU A 41 0.97 4.56 14.50
N ARG A 42 -0.22 5.13 14.65
CA ARG A 42 -1.46 4.37 14.67
C ARG A 42 -1.72 3.61 13.37
N VAL A 43 -1.41 4.24 12.24
CA VAL A 43 -1.49 3.59 10.92
C VAL A 43 -0.40 2.53 10.78
N ARG A 44 0.85 2.85 11.17
CA ARG A 44 1.98 1.90 11.17
C ARG A 44 1.66 0.65 11.97
N ALA A 45 1.11 0.79 13.16
CA ALA A 45 0.70 -0.32 14.00
C ALA A 45 -0.38 -1.19 13.35
N ALA A 46 -1.40 -0.57 12.76
CA ALA A 46 -2.45 -1.31 12.08
C ALA A 46 -1.93 -2.09 10.87
N ILE A 47 -1.02 -1.51 10.08
CA ILE A 47 -0.37 -2.21 8.98
C ILE A 47 0.45 -3.41 9.49
N TYR A 48 1.21 -3.23 10.58
CA TYR A 48 1.95 -4.33 11.21
C TYR A 48 1.04 -5.50 11.59
N ILE A 49 -0.10 -5.20 12.22
CA ILE A 49 -1.07 -6.20 12.62
C ILE A 49 -1.66 -6.93 11.41
N GLU A 50 -1.99 -6.22 10.33
CA GLU A 50 -2.42 -6.83 9.07
C GLU A 50 -1.34 -7.75 8.48
N LEU A 51 -0.07 -7.31 8.47
CA LEU A 51 1.03 -8.14 7.96
C LEU A 51 1.16 -9.46 8.73
N VAL A 52 0.89 -9.46 10.04
CA VAL A 52 0.92 -10.67 10.86
C VAL A 52 -0.35 -11.50 10.68
N GLU A 53 -1.54 -10.90 10.85
CA GLU A 53 -2.81 -11.62 10.94
C GLU A 53 -3.43 -11.98 9.58
N ASP A 54 -3.28 -11.10 8.59
CA ASP A 54 -3.90 -11.29 7.28
C ASP A 54 -2.93 -11.84 6.24
N TYR A 55 -1.65 -11.42 6.29
CA TYR A 55 -0.62 -11.89 5.37
C TYR A 55 0.20 -13.05 5.93
N ASN A 56 0.01 -13.40 7.20
CA ASN A 56 0.69 -14.52 7.87
C ASN A 56 2.22 -14.42 7.82
N TYR A 57 2.75 -13.19 7.92
CA TYR A 57 4.19 -13.00 8.11
C TYR A 57 4.55 -13.16 9.58
N SER A 58 5.63 -13.87 9.84
CA SER A 58 6.11 -14.06 11.22
C SER A 58 6.46 -12.71 11.85
N PRO A 59 5.91 -12.35 13.02
CA PRO A 59 6.25 -11.09 13.68
C PRO A 59 7.76 -11.00 14.04
N SER A 60 8.46 -12.14 14.22
CA SER A 60 9.90 -12.15 14.42
C SER A 60 10.71 -11.71 13.19
N ARG A 61 10.10 -11.75 12.00
CA ARG A 61 10.70 -11.31 10.73
C ARG A 61 10.30 -9.89 10.33
N ILE A 62 9.69 -9.13 11.24
CA ILE A 62 9.28 -7.74 11.00
C ILE A 62 10.09 -6.83 11.92
N ASP A 63 10.57 -5.72 11.39
CA ASP A 63 11.24 -4.68 12.16
C ASP A 63 10.75 -3.28 11.76
N PHE A 64 10.98 -2.32 12.64
CA PHE A 64 10.50 -0.93 12.52
C PHE A 64 11.69 0.04 12.45
N GLU A 65 11.50 1.14 11.72
CA GLU A 65 12.50 2.20 11.58
C GLU A 65 13.89 1.62 11.24
N VAL A 66 13.91 0.84 10.15
CA VAL A 66 15.13 0.23 9.67
C VAL A 66 15.93 1.27 8.88
N GLN A 67 17.16 1.54 9.35
CA GLN A 67 18.03 2.52 8.70
C GLN A 67 18.34 2.13 7.26
N VAL A 68 18.15 3.10 6.36
CA VAL A 68 18.44 2.93 4.94
C VAL A 68 19.90 3.27 4.67
N PRO A 69 20.71 2.34 4.12
CA PRO A 69 22.12 2.57 3.91
C PRO A 69 22.38 3.63 2.83
N ARG A 70 23.49 4.37 2.98
CA ARG A 70 24.00 5.35 2.00
C ARG A 70 23.03 6.53 1.72
N ARG A 71 22.19 6.90 2.68
CA ARG A 71 21.35 8.10 2.63
C ARG A 71 21.92 9.20 3.53
N THR A 72 21.95 10.43 3.00
CA THR A 72 22.35 11.62 3.74
C THR A 72 21.33 12.72 3.44
N PRO A 73 20.58 13.24 4.43
CA PRO A 73 20.56 12.78 5.82
C PRO A 73 20.07 11.34 5.99
N SER A 74 20.28 10.74 7.16
CA SER A 74 19.82 9.37 7.45
C SER A 74 18.33 9.24 7.21
N ASP A 75 17.94 8.19 6.51
CA ASP A 75 16.56 7.86 6.20
C ASP A 75 16.22 6.49 6.80
N PHE A 76 14.95 6.26 7.11
CA PHE A 76 14.46 5.03 7.73
C PHE A 76 13.24 4.54 6.98
N ALA A 77 13.14 3.22 6.81
CA ALA A 77 11.93 2.56 6.36
C ALA A 77 11.04 2.27 7.57
N ASP A 78 9.76 2.62 7.49
CA ASP A 78 8.83 2.50 8.61
C ASP A 78 8.69 1.06 9.11
N ILE A 79 8.47 0.10 8.17
CA ILE A 79 8.43 -1.33 8.46
C ILE A 79 9.23 -2.07 7.39
N VAL A 80 10.00 -3.07 7.82
CA VAL A 80 10.65 -4.03 6.93
C VAL A 80 10.26 -5.45 7.32
N VAL A 81 9.80 -6.22 6.34
CA VAL A 81 9.56 -7.66 6.47
C VAL A 81 10.74 -8.39 5.83
N TYR A 82 11.32 -9.33 6.55
CA TYR A 82 12.44 -10.15 6.07
C TYR A 82 11.95 -11.50 5.52
N GLU A 83 12.65 -12.03 4.53
CA GLU A 83 12.29 -13.32 3.91
C GLU A 83 12.58 -14.50 4.85
N GLY A 84 13.65 -14.41 5.67
CA GLY A 84 14.09 -15.46 6.59
C GLY A 84 14.36 -14.95 8.00
N ASP A 85 14.56 -15.88 8.92
CA ASP A 85 14.80 -15.58 10.34
C ASP A 85 16.17 -14.92 10.58
N GLU A 86 17.13 -15.13 9.67
CA GLU A 86 18.45 -14.51 9.69
C GLU A 86 18.42 -13.02 9.34
N ARG A 87 17.27 -12.50 8.85
CA ARG A 87 17.05 -11.12 8.47
C ARG A 87 18.05 -10.55 7.46
N LEU A 88 18.55 -11.40 6.55
CA LEU A 88 19.55 -11.01 5.54
C LEU A 88 18.91 -10.44 4.26
N THR A 89 17.69 -10.86 3.93
CA THR A 89 16.99 -10.47 2.72
C THR A 89 15.72 -9.71 3.06
N ASN A 90 15.64 -8.46 2.59
CA ASN A 90 14.44 -7.64 2.75
C ASN A 90 13.37 -8.07 1.74
N TYR A 91 12.20 -8.43 2.22
CA TYR A 91 11.09 -8.92 1.39
C TYR A 91 10.09 -7.83 1.05
N VAL A 92 9.59 -7.15 2.06
CA VAL A 92 8.67 -6.01 1.90
C VAL A 92 9.21 -4.82 2.67
N VAL A 93 9.19 -3.65 2.04
CA VAL A 93 9.33 -2.36 2.71
C VAL A 93 7.95 -1.71 2.75
N VAL A 94 7.60 -1.11 3.88
CA VAL A 94 6.38 -0.32 4.03
C VAL A 94 6.73 1.12 4.33
N GLU A 95 6.04 2.02 3.68
CA GLU A 95 6.00 3.45 3.98
C GLU A 95 4.58 3.80 4.40
N SER A 96 4.40 4.28 5.61
CA SER A 96 3.10 4.62 6.18
C SER A 96 2.90 6.13 6.25
N LYS A 97 1.67 6.58 6.14
CA LYS A 97 1.27 7.97 6.37
C LYS A 97 -0.01 8.00 7.19
N ARG A 98 -0.20 9.10 7.94
CA ARG A 98 -1.44 9.31 8.67
C ARG A 98 -2.67 9.21 7.75
N GLU A 99 -3.79 8.76 8.28
CA GLU A 99 -5.04 8.50 7.53
C GLU A 99 -5.51 9.69 6.69
N ASN A 100 -5.33 10.90 7.19
CA ASN A 100 -5.78 12.14 6.56
C ASN A 100 -4.65 12.91 5.87
N CYS A 101 -3.60 12.23 5.39
CA CYS A 101 -2.58 12.88 4.59
C CYS A 101 -3.18 13.32 3.24
N SER A 102 -2.64 14.41 2.68
CA SER A 102 -3.02 14.89 1.35
C SER A 102 -2.51 13.96 0.25
N ASP A 103 -3.10 14.04 -0.95
CA ASP A 103 -2.61 13.32 -2.13
C ASP A 103 -1.14 13.65 -2.43
N THR A 104 -0.71 14.89 -2.18
CA THR A 104 0.68 15.31 -2.36
C THR A 104 1.61 14.58 -1.37
N GLU A 105 1.25 14.54 -0.08
CA GLU A 105 2.00 13.80 0.94
C GLU A 105 2.06 12.31 0.61
N PHE A 106 0.95 11.73 0.14
CA PHE A 106 0.91 10.33 -0.24
C PHE A 106 1.79 10.03 -1.46
N ASN A 107 1.79 10.90 -2.48
CA ASN A 107 2.69 10.76 -3.64
C ASN A 107 4.17 10.91 -3.25
N GLN A 108 4.49 11.81 -2.32
CA GLN A 108 5.85 11.92 -1.76
C GLN A 108 6.26 10.64 -1.02
N ALA A 109 5.32 10.03 -0.27
CA ALA A 109 5.57 8.75 0.39
C ALA A 109 5.86 7.62 -0.62
N ILE A 110 5.21 7.61 -1.79
CA ILE A 110 5.53 6.66 -2.86
C ILE A 110 6.99 6.85 -3.32
N GLU A 111 7.42 8.08 -3.58
CA GLU A 111 8.80 8.35 -4.02
C GLU A 111 9.82 8.00 -2.93
N GLN A 112 9.54 8.33 -1.66
CA GLN A 112 10.36 7.95 -0.52
C GLN A 112 10.46 6.43 -0.40
N GLY A 113 9.30 5.75 -0.42
CA GLY A 113 9.22 4.29 -0.34
C GLY A 113 10.01 3.58 -1.44
N PHE A 114 9.92 4.04 -2.69
CA PHE A 114 10.76 3.50 -3.78
C PHE A 114 12.24 3.70 -3.51
N GLY A 115 12.62 4.87 -3.03
CA GLY A 115 14.01 5.15 -2.64
C GLY A 115 14.51 4.20 -1.56
N ASN A 116 13.70 3.97 -0.52
CA ASN A 116 14.03 3.09 0.60
C ASN A 116 14.06 1.62 0.16
N ALA A 117 13.04 1.16 -0.57
CA ALA A 117 12.95 -0.21 -1.07
C ALA A 117 14.12 -0.57 -2.01
N ASN A 118 14.49 0.33 -2.93
CA ASN A 118 15.65 0.13 -3.81
C ASN A 118 16.97 0.08 -3.02
N SER A 119 17.18 1.00 -2.08
CA SER A 119 18.40 1.04 -1.27
C SER A 119 18.55 -0.18 -0.38
N LEU A 120 17.44 -0.68 0.17
CA LEU A 120 17.36 -1.91 0.95
C LEU A 120 17.32 -3.17 0.08
N ARG A 121 17.19 -3.04 -1.25
CA ARG A 121 17.03 -4.16 -2.19
C ARG A 121 15.85 -5.06 -1.83
N SER A 122 14.75 -4.46 -1.43
CA SER A 122 13.55 -5.20 -1.11
C SER A 122 12.83 -5.66 -2.38
N LYS A 123 12.06 -6.73 -2.26
CA LYS A 123 11.30 -7.29 -3.39
C LYS A 123 10.02 -6.51 -3.65
N TYR A 124 9.35 -6.08 -2.59
CA TYR A 124 8.08 -5.38 -2.65
C TYR A 124 8.10 -4.09 -1.84
N LEU A 125 7.23 -3.17 -2.23
CA LEU A 125 6.93 -1.93 -1.51
C LEU A 125 5.43 -1.83 -1.28
N ILE A 126 5.03 -1.49 -0.06
CA ILE A 126 3.67 -1.06 0.30
C ILE A 126 3.75 0.42 0.69
N VAL A 127 2.87 1.25 0.14
CA VAL A 127 2.60 2.60 0.62
C VAL A 127 1.14 2.67 1.06
N ASP A 128 0.91 3.02 2.31
CA ASP A 128 -0.41 2.90 2.93
C ASP A 128 -0.68 4.03 3.94
N ASN A 129 -1.88 4.62 3.88
CA ASN A 129 -2.39 5.53 4.90
C ASN A 129 -3.70 5.02 5.54
N PHE A 130 -3.97 3.73 5.42
CA PHE A 130 -5.16 3.02 5.84
C PHE A 130 -6.45 3.33 5.06
N ARG A 131 -6.51 4.44 4.32
CA ARG A 131 -7.61 4.77 3.38
C ARG A 131 -7.32 4.31 1.97
N GLN A 132 -6.08 4.41 1.56
CA GLN A 132 -5.59 3.94 0.27
C GLN A 132 -4.27 3.20 0.45
N ARG A 133 -4.11 2.14 -0.34
CA ARG A 133 -2.91 1.31 -0.39
C ARG A 133 -2.44 1.19 -1.82
N GLN A 134 -1.16 1.35 -2.03
CA GLN A 134 -0.50 1.03 -3.29
C GLN A 134 0.65 0.06 -3.03
N VAL A 135 0.75 -0.96 -3.88
CA VAL A 135 1.73 -2.04 -3.73
C VAL A 135 2.50 -2.19 -5.04
N TYR A 136 3.79 -2.42 -4.92
CA TYR A 136 4.70 -2.45 -6.05
C TYR A 136 5.67 -3.62 -5.98
N ASP A 137 5.94 -4.25 -7.12
CA ASP A 137 7.07 -5.14 -7.34
C ASP A 137 8.29 -4.30 -7.76
N ILE A 138 9.31 -4.25 -6.92
CA ILE A 138 10.46 -3.34 -7.11
C ILE A 138 11.46 -3.90 -8.11
N GLY A 139 11.48 -5.21 -8.34
CA GLY A 139 12.51 -5.88 -9.13
C GLY A 139 12.18 -6.08 -10.61
N THR A 140 10.88 -6.05 -10.98
CA THR A 140 10.43 -6.52 -12.30
C THR A 140 10.61 -5.47 -13.41
N TYR A 141 10.39 -4.19 -13.13
CA TYR A 141 10.48 -3.10 -14.10
C TYR A 141 11.43 -1.99 -13.63
N PRO A 142 11.95 -1.17 -14.54
CA PRO A 142 12.75 0.00 -14.16
C PRO A 142 12.04 0.91 -13.17
N ALA A 143 12.78 1.49 -12.25
CA ALA A 143 12.23 2.29 -11.17
C ALA A 143 11.47 3.55 -11.62
N ASN A 144 11.64 4.01 -12.84
CA ASN A 144 10.90 5.12 -13.45
C ASN A 144 9.53 4.70 -14.02
N GLU A 145 9.25 3.40 -14.12
CA GLU A 145 8.00 2.86 -14.66
C GLU A 145 7.02 2.47 -13.52
N ARG A 146 6.70 3.43 -12.65
CA ARG A 146 5.88 3.23 -11.44
C ARG A 146 4.56 2.48 -11.68
N VAL A 147 3.91 2.77 -12.81
CA VAL A 147 2.63 2.14 -13.16
C VAL A 147 2.83 0.66 -13.50
N ALA A 148 3.89 0.31 -14.24
CA ALA A 148 4.20 -1.06 -14.60
C ALA A 148 4.59 -1.92 -13.39
N ASN A 149 5.22 -1.32 -12.37
CA ASN A 149 5.60 -2.02 -11.14
C ASN A 149 4.41 -2.28 -10.20
N ARG A 150 3.26 -1.65 -10.44
CA ARG A 150 2.11 -1.77 -9.55
C ARG A 150 1.49 -3.16 -9.63
N ILE A 151 1.32 -3.78 -8.48
CA ILE A 151 0.71 -5.10 -8.32
C ILE A 151 -0.54 -5.02 -7.44
N ALA A 152 -1.36 -6.07 -7.45
CA ALA A 152 -2.60 -6.12 -6.68
C ALA A 152 -2.35 -6.08 -5.18
N ASP A 153 -1.40 -6.87 -4.71
CA ASP A 153 -1.00 -6.94 -3.30
C ASP A 153 0.31 -7.73 -3.15
N VAL A 154 0.90 -7.73 -1.95
CA VAL A 154 2.04 -8.61 -1.64
C VAL A 154 1.57 -10.06 -1.44
N PRO A 155 2.44 -11.06 -1.66
CA PRO A 155 2.10 -12.46 -1.42
C PRO A 155 1.76 -12.75 0.04
N ILE A 156 0.74 -13.56 0.26
CA ILE A 156 0.45 -14.13 1.58
C ILE A 156 1.48 -15.23 1.87
N ASN A 157 2.06 -15.20 3.06
CA ASN A 157 3.00 -16.22 3.54
C ASN A 157 4.11 -16.54 2.53
N TYR A 158 4.73 -15.49 1.94
CA TYR A 158 5.80 -15.61 0.93
C TYR A 158 5.42 -16.42 -0.33
N GLY A 159 4.13 -16.52 -0.63
CA GLY A 159 3.60 -17.28 -1.77
C GLY A 159 3.67 -16.52 -3.11
N LEU A 160 2.69 -16.69 -3.95
CA LEU A 160 2.59 -16.01 -5.25
C LEU A 160 1.91 -14.65 -5.11
N VAL A 161 2.34 -13.71 -5.96
CA VAL A 161 1.68 -12.39 -6.07
C VAL A 161 0.21 -12.59 -6.45
N PRO A 162 -0.75 -12.05 -5.68
CA PRO A 162 -2.15 -12.16 -6.02
C PRO A 162 -2.45 -11.38 -7.31
N THR A 163 -3.31 -11.93 -8.13
CA THR A 163 -3.83 -11.23 -9.30
C THR A 163 -4.96 -10.28 -8.89
N TYR A 164 -5.15 -9.19 -9.63
CA TYR A 164 -6.34 -8.36 -9.47
C TYR A 164 -7.59 -9.19 -9.71
N ARG A 165 -8.44 -9.27 -8.70
CA ARG A 165 -9.69 -10.00 -8.77
C ARG A 165 -10.77 -9.20 -8.05
N LEU A 166 -11.67 -8.61 -8.84
CA LEU A 166 -12.83 -7.93 -8.29
C LEU A 166 -13.91 -8.97 -7.96
N LEU A 167 -14.39 -8.94 -6.72
CA LEU A 167 -15.50 -9.77 -6.25
C LEU A 167 -16.52 -8.87 -5.56
N ARG A 168 -17.80 -9.08 -5.83
CA ARG A 168 -18.89 -8.39 -5.13
C ARG A 168 -18.83 -8.74 -3.65
N GLY A 169 -18.88 -7.72 -2.77
CA GLY A 169 -18.72 -7.87 -1.33
C GLY A 169 -17.26 -8.03 -0.87
N GLY A 170 -16.29 -8.00 -1.77
CA GLY A 170 -14.85 -8.01 -1.44
C GLY A 170 -14.33 -6.64 -1.01
N LYS A 171 -13.06 -6.58 -0.61
CA LYS A 171 -12.39 -5.33 -0.19
C LYS A 171 -12.31 -4.28 -1.32
N ASP A 172 -12.23 -4.74 -2.56
CA ASP A 172 -12.12 -3.92 -3.77
C ASP A 172 -13.45 -3.85 -4.55
N ASP A 173 -14.57 -4.08 -3.86
CA ASP A 173 -15.90 -4.04 -4.48
C ASP A 173 -16.24 -2.65 -5.01
N LEU A 174 -17.17 -2.63 -5.95
CA LEU A 174 -17.69 -1.40 -6.53
C LEU A 174 -18.34 -0.53 -5.46
N ARG A 175 -17.95 0.73 -5.41
CA ARG A 175 -18.58 1.74 -4.55
C ARG A 175 -19.34 2.75 -5.37
N ARG A 176 -20.41 3.26 -4.82
CA ARG A 176 -21.09 4.42 -5.41
C ARG A 176 -20.22 5.65 -5.24
N VAL A 177 -20.03 6.37 -6.32
CA VAL A 177 -19.29 7.64 -6.35
C VAL A 177 -20.23 8.77 -6.72
N SER A 178 -19.93 9.98 -6.26
CA SER A 178 -20.67 11.17 -6.68
C SER A 178 -20.33 11.55 -8.12
N PHE A 179 -21.21 12.35 -8.74
CA PHE A 179 -20.94 12.87 -10.09
C PHE A 179 -19.64 13.70 -10.16
N SER A 180 -19.34 14.46 -9.12
CA SER A 180 -18.11 15.27 -9.04
C SER A 180 -16.85 14.42 -8.94
N GLU A 181 -16.87 13.33 -8.17
CA GLU A 181 -15.76 12.36 -8.11
C GLU A 181 -15.55 11.71 -9.48
N LEU A 182 -16.64 11.26 -10.12
CA LEU A 182 -16.57 10.64 -11.44
C LEU A 182 -16.00 11.59 -12.48
N ALA A 183 -16.49 12.84 -12.54
CA ALA A 183 -15.99 13.88 -13.43
C ALA A 183 -14.50 14.16 -13.20
N SER A 184 -14.05 14.22 -11.94
CA SER A 184 -12.64 14.39 -11.59
C SER A 184 -11.77 13.23 -12.10
N VAL A 185 -12.24 12.00 -11.96
CA VAL A 185 -11.52 10.82 -12.47
C VAL A 185 -11.42 10.86 -13.98
N PHE A 186 -12.52 11.17 -14.69
CA PHE A 186 -12.51 11.31 -16.15
C PHE A 186 -11.54 12.39 -16.62
N GLN A 187 -11.52 13.54 -15.93
CA GLN A 187 -10.56 14.61 -16.28
C GLN A 187 -9.12 14.15 -16.08
N LYS A 188 -8.81 13.43 -15.00
CA LYS A 188 -7.48 12.86 -14.77
C LYS A 188 -7.12 11.84 -15.85
N CYS A 189 -8.02 10.93 -16.19
CA CYS A 189 -7.81 9.94 -17.26
C CYS A 189 -7.55 10.61 -18.61
N HIS A 190 -8.39 11.59 -18.98
CA HIS A 190 -8.20 12.36 -20.21
C HIS A 190 -6.84 13.04 -20.25
N ASN A 191 -6.44 13.73 -19.18
CA ASN A 191 -5.16 14.43 -19.10
C ASN A 191 -3.97 13.46 -19.20
N THR A 192 -4.10 12.27 -18.62
CA THR A 192 -3.07 11.22 -18.70
C THR A 192 -2.92 10.70 -20.13
N LEU A 193 -4.03 10.41 -20.81
CA LEU A 193 -4.03 9.94 -22.19
C LEU A 193 -3.55 11.02 -23.16
N TRP A 194 -4.00 12.25 -22.97
CA TRP A 194 -3.57 13.39 -23.76
C TRP A 194 -2.06 13.68 -23.63
N SER A 195 -1.46 13.34 -22.49
CA SER A 195 -0.01 13.40 -22.26
C SER A 195 0.65 14.73 -22.66
N GLY A 196 0.00 15.85 -22.32
CA GLY A 196 0.51 17.18 -22.63
C GLY A 196 0.56 17.52 -24.13
N GLY A 197 -0.38 17.00 -24.92
CA GLY A 197 -0.49 17.28 -26.35
C GLY A 197 0.24 16.31 -27.28
N LYS A 198 0.74 15.19 -26.75
CA LYS A 198 1.35 14.12 -27.57
C LYS A 198 0.32 13.31 -28.34
N VAL A 199 -0.92 13.27 -27.87
CA VAL A 199 -2.06 12.60 -28.50
C VAL A 199 -3.12 13.65 -28.73
N ASP A 200 -3.79 13.64 -29.90
CA ASP A 200 -4.87 14.59 -30.16
C ASP A 200 -6.10 14.31 -29.25
N PRO A 201 -6.92 15.34 -28.95
CA PRO A 201 -8.03 15.20 -28.00
C PRO A 201 -9.08 14.15 -28.41
N ALA A 202 -9.32 13.98 -29.71
CA ALA A 202 -10.31 13.02 -30.21
C ALA A 202 -9.82 11.58 -29.98
N THR A 203 -8.55 11.32 -30.26
CA THR A 203 -7.91 10.03 -29.98
C THR A 203 -7.88 9.74 -28.48
N ALA A 204 -7.54 10.71 -27.63
CA ALA A 204 -7.58 10.56 -26.18
C ALA A 204 -8.99 10.23 -25.68
N PHE A 205 -10.01 10.84 -26.22
CA PHE A 205 -11.41 10.57 -25.89
C PHE A 205 -11.85 9.16 -26.36
N ASP A 206 -11.45 8.73 -27.55
CA ASP A 206 -11.75 7.40 -28.07
C ASP A 206 -11.12 6.31 -27.21
N GLU A 207 -9.85 6.44 -26.85
CA GLU A 207 -9.16 5.50 -25.96
C GLU A 207 -9.80 5.47 -24.55
N MET A 208 -10.18 6.62 -24.00
CA MET A 208 -10.90 6.67 -22.73
C MET A 208 -12.27 5.98 -22.81
N SER A 209 -12.97 6.13 -23.92
CA SER A 209 -14.26 5.48 -24.17
C SER A 209 -14.12 3.95 -24.20
N LYS A 210 -13.09 3.43 -24.86
CA LYS A 210 -12.79 1.98 -24.87
C LYS A 210 -12.56 1.43 -23.48
N ILE A 211 -11.76 2.15 -22.66
CA ILE A 211 -11.51 1.78 -21.25
C ILE A 211 -12.81 1.78 -20.44
N LEU A 212 -13.65 2.81 -20.65
CA LEU A 212 -14.94 2.90 -19.96
C LEU A 212 -15.88 1.76 -20.31
N PHE A 213 -16.00 1.41 -21.60
CA PHE A 213 -16.81 0.28 -22.01
C PHE A 213 -16.29 -1.05 -21.46
N ALA A 214 -14.98 -1.27 -21.49
CA ALA A 214 -14.37 -2.45 -20.90
C ALA A 214 -14.67 -2.55 -19.40
N LYS A 215 -14.55 -1.43 -18.67
CA LYS A 215 -14.89 -1.36 -17.25
C LYS A 215 -16.37 -1.66 -16.98
N ILE A 216 -17.29 -1.06 -17.73
CA ILE A 216 -18.73 -1.32 -17.59
C ILE A 216 -19.05 -2.80 -17.82
N GLN A 217 -18.40 -3.43 -18.81
CA GLN A 217 -18.58 -4.85 -19.08
C GLN A 217 -18.04 -5.71 -17.94
N ASP A 218 -16.86 -5.39 -17.43
CA ASP A 218 -16.24 -6.06 -16.29
C ASP A 218 -17.14 -5.97 -15.04
N GLU A 219 -17.64 -4.76 -14.73
CA GLU A 219 -18.58 -4.55 -13.62
C GLU A 219 -19.88 -5.35 -13.73
N ARG A 220 -20.38 -5.57 -14.95
CA ARG A 220 -21.58 -6.37 -15.19
C ARG A 220 -21.34 -7.87 -15.00
N THR A 221 -20.14 -8.33 -15.30
CA THR A 221 -19.75 -9.75 -15.27
C THR A 221 -19.02 -10.15 -13.99
N THR A 222 -18.72 -9.18 -13.09
CA THR A 222 -18.05 -9.45 -11.83
C THR A 222 -18.86 -10.41 -10.97
N PRO A 223 -18.31 -11.57 -10.57
CA PRO A 223 -19.02 -12.58 -9.80
C PRO A 223 -19.24 -12.12 -8.35
N ASN A 224 -20.25 -12.68 -7.71
CA ASN A 224 -20.45 -12.54 -6.28
C ASN A 224 -19.33 -13.29 -5.53
N GLY A 225 -18.79 -12.67 -4.47
CA GLY A 225 -17.81 -13.28 -3.57
C GLY A 225 -18.42 -14.20 -2.54
#